data_57047b7cf895d498267b785957a71839
#
_entry.id   57047b7cf895d498267b785957a71839
#
_cell.length_a   1.000
_cell.length_b   1.000
_cell.length_c   1.000
_cell.angle_alpha   90.00
_cell.angle_beta   90.00
_cell.angle_gamma   90.00
#
_symmetry.space_group_name_H-M   'P 1'
#
loop_
_entity.id
_entity.type
_entity.pdbx_description
1 polymer ?
#
loop_
_entity_poly.entity_id
_entity_poly.type
_entity_poly.pdbx_seq_one_letter_code
_entity_poly.pdbx_strand_id
1 'polypeptide(L)'
;MKILDKIVADKKSEIDNLSSKIPISVLEDNILFSRKCISLKESILKSSSGIICEFKRRSPSNANINYKSTISEVVKGYQEAGAAGLSILTNKKYFDGDIEDIIEIRNLAEIPILRKEFIISEYQIFEAKSIGADAILLIASILTSKDILNFSSLAKSLGLEVLVEVHTNEELKKISGNDIDIIGVNNRNLDTLEIDLNNSIEMYKEIPDEFIKISESGISKVESILRLREVGYQGFLIGENFMKSIDPMAEAYKSPITLIARLNAASSLGVRRPPGGCW
;
A
#
# COMPACT_ATOMS: atom_id res chain seq x y z
N MET A 1 15.15 18.85 -12.21
CA MET A 1 14.59 17.51 -12.43
C MET A 1 13.82 17.15 -11.16
N LYS A 2 12.54 16.83 -11.28
CA LYS A 2 11.71 16.42 -10.14
C LYS A 2 12.23 15.12 -9.55
N ILE A 3 11.94 14.87 -8.27
CA ILE A 3 12.43 13.65 -7.59
C ILE A 3 11.91 12.38 -8.26
N LEU A 4 10.67 12.39 -8.74
CA LEU A 4 10.07 11.25 -9.46
C LEU A 4 10.80 10.95 -10.77
N ASP A 5 11.15 11.97 -11.56
CA ASP A 5 11.90 11.77 -12.82
C ASP A 5 13.23 11.07 -12.57
N LYS A 6 13.91 11.46 -11.46
CA LYS A 6 15.16 10.84 -11.04
C LYS A 6 14.97 9.39 -10.61
N ILE A 7 13.91 9.11 -9.83
CA ILE A 7 13.58 7.77 -9.39
C ILE A 7 13.30 6.86 -10.60
N VAL A 8 12.50 7.33 -11.56
CA VAL A 8 12.16 6.60 -12.78
C VAL A 8 13.39 6.30 -13.62
N ALA A 9 14.29 7.29 -13.81
CA ALA A 9 15.53 7.10 -14.56
C ALA A 9 16.46 6.06 -13.91
N ASP A 10 16.63 6.14 -12.58
CA ASP A 10 17.43 5.18 -11.83
C ASP A 10 16.81 3.77 -11.90
N LYS A 11 15.48 3.67 -11.75
CA LYS A 11 14.76 2.39 -11.81
C LYS A 11 14.86 1.75 -13.18
N LYS A 12 14.81 2.54 -14.26
CA LYS A 12 15.01 2.01 -15.62
C LYS A 12 16.35 1.33 -15.76
N SER A 13 17.43 1.98 -15.32
CA SER A 13 18.77 1.42 -15.36
C SER A 13 18.91 0.15 -14.49
N GLU A 14 18.23 0.13 -13.33
CA GLU A 14 18.19 -1.02 -12.44
C GLU A 14 17.52 -2.22 -13.11
N ILE A 15 16.34 -1.99 -13.72
CA ILE A 15 15.58 -3.06 -14.42
C ILE A 15 16.36 -3.60 -15.62
N ASP A 16 16.97 -2.73 -16.44
CA ASP A 16 17.76 -3.15 -17.60
C ASP A 16 18.92 -4.07 -17.17
N ASN A 17 19.57 -3.76 -16.03
CA ASN A 17 20.65 -4.60 -15.49
C ASN A 17 20.11 -5.92 -14.89
N LEU A 18 18.97 -5.89 -14.20
CA LEU A 18 18.38 -7.08 -13.57
C LEU A 18 17.83 -8.05 -14.64
N SER A 19 17.04 -7.56 -15.58
CA SER A 19 16.42 -8.39 -16.61
C SER A 19 17.44 -9.05 -17.56
N SER A 20 18.62 -8.41 -17.74
CA SER A 20 19.72 -9.02 -18.49
C SER A 20 20.38 -10.21 -17.78
N LYS A 21 20.29 -10.25 -16.43
CA LYS A 21 20.91 -11.30 -15.59
C LYS A 21 19.93 -12.39 -15.19
N ILE A 22 18.69 -12.01 -14.94
CA ILE A 22 17.62 -12.89 -14.46
C ILE A 22 16.47 -12.77 -15.47
N PRO A 23 16.35 -13.67 -16.44
CA PRO A 23 15.25 -13.64 -17.40
C PRO A 23 13.91 -14.01 -16.72
N ILE A 24 12.80 -13.60 -17.34
CA ILE A 24 11.44 -13.87 -16.83
C ILE A 24 11.21 -15.35 -16.54
N SER A 25 11.73 -16.25 -17.39
CA SER A 25 11.60 -17.69 -17.17
C SER A 25 12.17 -18.17 -15.84
N VAL A 26 13.24 -17.54 -15.34
CA VAL A 26 13.79 -17.85 -14.00
C VAL A 26 12.88 -17.35 -12.88
N LEU A 27 12.20 -16.22 -13.11
CA LEU A 27 11.20 -15.72 -12.15
C LEU A 27 9.98 -16.65 -12.09
N GLU A 28 9.55 -17.19 -13.25
CA GLU A 28 8.42 -18.12 -13.35
C GLU A 28 8.73 -19.48 -12.71
N ASP A 29 9.98 -19.91 -12.70
CA ASP A 29 10.44 -21.16 -12.06
C ASP A 29 10.48 -21.06 -10.53
N ASN A 30 10.32 -19.85 -9.94
CA ASN A 30 10.30 -19.70 -8.48
C ASN A 30 9.06 -20.37 -7.88
N ILE A 31 9.25 -21.09 -6.76
CA ILE A 31 8.18 -21.83 -6.08
C ILE A 31 7.01 -20.90 -5.65
N LEU A 32 7.29 -19.66 -5.31
CA LEU A 32 6.27 -18.68 -4.94
C LEU A 32 5.45 -18.18 -6.13
N PHE A 33 5.93 -18.35 -7.36
CA PHE A 33 5.24 -17.89 -8.56
C PHE A 33 3.88 -18.60 -8.76
N SER A 34 3.81 -19.89 -8.45
CA SER A 34 2.57 -20.67 -8.56
C SER A 34 1.60 -20.47 -7.38
N ARG A 35 2.02 -19.74 -6.33
CA ARG A 35 1.20 -19.50 -5.14
C ARG A 35 -0.07 -18.72 -5.48
N LYS A 36 -1.21 -19.14 -4.91
CA LYS A 36 -2.45 -18.36 -4.99
C LYS A 36 -2.31 -17.09 -4.13
N CYS A 37 -2.57 -15.93 -4.72
CA CYS A 37 -2.55 -14.66 -4.02
C CYS A 37 -3.71 -14.54 -3.02
N ILE A 38 -3.47 -13.84 -1.92
CA ILE A 38 -4.48 -13.45 -0.93
C ILE A 38 -5.06 -12.11 -1.39
N SER A 39 -6.39 -12.00 -1.47
CA SER A 39 -7.04 -10.78 -1.95
C SER A 39 -6.89 -9.62 -0.96
N LEU A 40 -6.24 -8.54 -1.37
CA LEU A 40 -6.15 -7.30 -0.61
C LEU A 40 -7.51 -6.58 -0.57
N LYS A 41 -8.22 -6.58 -1.69
CA LYS A 41 -9.58 -6.04 -1.79
C LYS A 41 -10.54 -6.68 -0.78
N GLU A 42 -10.61 -8.01 -0.76
CA GLU A 42 -11.46 -8.72 0.19
C GLU A 42 -11.02 -8.52 1.63
N SER A 43 -9.71 -8.51 1.88
CA SER A 43 -9.17 -8.29 3.21
C SER A 43 -9.53 -6.91 3.76
N ILE A 44 -9.47 -5.85 2.94
CA ILE A 44 -9.90 -4.50 3.30
C ILE A 44 -11.39 -4.51 3.68
N LEU A 45 -12.25 -5.11 2.84
CA LEU A 45 -13.70 -5.14 3.04
C LEU A 45 -14.12 -5.95 4.28
N LYS A 46 -13.41 -7.03 4.59
CA LYS A 46 -13.67 -7.87 5.76
C LYS A 46 -13.08 -7.31 7.06
N SER A 47 -12.08 -6.44 6.94
CA SER A 47 -11.40 -5.86 8.09
C SER A 47 -12.27 -4.84 8.81
N SER A 48 -12.27 -4.89 10.15
CA SER A 48 -12.90 -3.85 10.96
C SER A 48 -12.17 -2.50 10.87
N SER A 49 -10.85 -2.52 10.60
CA SER A 49 -10.05 -1.30 10.52
C SER A 49 -9.83 -0.81 9.09
N GLY A 50 -9.75 -1.70 8.10
CA GLY A 50 -9.36 -1.38 6.72
C GLY A 50 -7.92 -0.85 6.60
N ILE A 51 -7.08 -1.02 7.63
CA ILE A 51 -5.74 -0.43 7.66
C ILE A 51 -4.72 -1.35 7.01
N ILE A 52 -4.02 -0.82 6.00
CA ILE A 52 -2.83 -1.42 5.38
C ILE A 52 -1.62 -0.83 6.08
N CYS A 53 -0.84 -1.68 6.75
CA CYS A 53 0.33 -1.26 7.51
C CYS A 53 1.59 -1.30 6.64
N GLU A 54 2.28 -0.15 6.54
CA GLU A 54 3.48 -0.05 5.71
C GLU A 54 4.75 -0.25 6.55
N PHE A 55 5.63 -1.13 6.08
CA PHE A 55 7.00 -1.26 6.58
C PHE A 55 7.94 -0.41 5.73
N LYS A 56 8.62 0.53 6.38
CA LYS A 56 9.50 1.49 5.73
C LYS A 56 10.63 1.94 6.64
N ARG A 57 11.90 1.76 6.21
CA ARG A 57 13.08 2.16 6.98
C ARG A 57 13.43 3.63 6.84
N ARG A 58 13.25 4.20 5.65
CA ARG A 58 13.46 5.62 5.35
C ARG A 58 12.57 6.11 4.21
N SER A 59 12.60 7.41 3.94
CA SER A 59 11.97 8.03 2.77
C SER A 59 12.79 9.25 2.32
N PRO A 60 12.54 9.81 1.13
CA PRO A 60 13.18 11.05 0.69
C PRO A 60 12.97 12.23 1.65
N SER A 61 11.84 12.27 2.37
CA SER A 61 11.52 13.31 3.36
C SER A 61 12.04 13.00 4.77
N ASN A 62 12.43 11.75 5.06
CA ASN A 62 12.94 11.33 6.37
C ASN A 62 13.96 10.20 6.21
N ALA A 63 15.24 10.55 6.37
CA ALA A 63 16.36 9.63 6.12
C ALA A 63 16.50 8.51 7.17
N ASN A 64 15.87 8.65 8.34
CA ASN A 64 15.97 7.65 9.41
C ASN A 64 14.62 7.50 10.12
N ILE A 65 13.81 6.54 9.67
CA ILE A 65 12.52 6.25 10.29
C ILE A 65 12.68 5.13 11.32
N ASN A 66 13.14 3.95 10.92
CA ASN A 66 13.41 2.84 11.83
C ASN A 66 14.38 1.83 11.20
N TYR A 67 15.50 1.58 11.89
CA TYR A 67 16.50 0.56 11.55
C TYR A 67 16.71 -0.47 12.67
N LYS A 68 15.93 -0.37 13.76
CA LYS A 68 16.11 -1.23 14.93
C LYS A 68 15.22 -2.47 14.87
N SER A 69 14.01 -2.32 14.34
CA SER A 69 13.04 -3.42 14.29
C SER A 69 13.26 -4.27 13.04
N THR A 70 13.26 -5.58 13.21
CA THR A 70 13.25 -6.52 12.09
C THR A 70 11.90 -6.52 11.38
N ILE A 71 11.88 -6.86 10.10
CA ILE A 71 10.62 -6.92 9.36
C ILE A 71 9.70 -8.00 9.92
N SER A 72 10.25 -9.15 10.33
CA SER A 72 9.49 -10.26 10.90
C SER A 72 8.77 -9.89 12.20
N GLU A 73 9.42 -9.13 13.11
CA GLU A 73 8.79 -8.60 14.32
C GLU A 73 7.65 -7.63 14.02
N VAL A 74 7.91 -6.68 13.11
CA VAL A 74 6.92 -5.65 12.75
C VAL A 74 5.70 -6.27 12.09
N VAL A 75 5.89 -7.19 11.15
CA VAL A 75 4.80 -7.87 10.44
C VAL A 75 3.94 -8.69 11.39
N LYS A 76 4.56 -9.42 12.32
CA LYS A 76 3.83 -10.15 13.36
C LYS A 76 2.94 -9.20 14.18
N GLY A 77 3.49 -8.08 14.64
CA GLY A 77 2.73 -7.09 15.39
C GLY A 77 1.57 -6.47 14.59
N TYR A 78 1.78 -6.19 13.30
CA TYR A 78 0.73 -5.66 12.44
C TYR A 78 -0.43 -6.64 12.24
N GLN A 79 -0.12 -7.92 12.02
CA GLN A 79 -1.14 -8.97 11.91
C GLN A 79 -1.93 -9.14 13.21
N GLU A 80 -1.24 -9.26 14.33
CA GLU A 80 -1.86 -9.42 15.65
C GLU A 80 -2.72 -8.21 16.05
N ALA A 81 -2.34 -7.00 15.60
CA ALA A 81 -3.15 -5.79 15.77
C ALA A 81 -4.40 -5.75 14.88
N GLY A 82 -4.52 -6.62 13.86
CA GLY A 82 -5.67 -6.69 12.96
C GLY A 82 -5.53 -5.83 11.71
N ALA A 83 -4.32 -5.68 11.17
CA ALA A 83 -4.10 -5.04 9.87
C ALA A 83 -4.83 -5.79 8.75
N ALA A 84 -5.38 -5.04 7.79
CA ALA A 84 -6.03 -5.60 6.61
C ALA A 84 -5.03 -6.08 5.56
N GLY A 85 -3.81 -5.57 5.60
CA GLY A 85 -2.74 -5.94 4.68
C GLY A 85 -1.41 -5.30 5.07
N LEU A 86 -0.36 -5.73 4.39
CA LEU A 86 1.00 -5.21 4.52
C LEU A 86 1.39 -4.46 3.26
N SER A 87 2.04 -3.33 3.40
CA SER A 87 2.70 -2.60 2.32
C SER A 87 4.20 -2.62 2.55
N ILE A 88 4.96 -3.25 1.66
CA ILE A 88 6.40 -3.45 1.82
C ILE A 88 7.14 -2.69 0.73
N LEU A 89 7.96 -1.72 1.14
CA LEU A 89 8.83 -0.96 0.23
C LEU A 89 9.95 -1.85 -0.27
N THR A 90 10.13 -1.94 -1.60
CA THR A 90 11.23 -2.72 -2.19
C THR A 90 12.26 -1.85 -2.91
N ASN A 91 12.07 -0.53 -2.94
CA ASN A 91 13.04 0.37 -3.55
C ASN A 91 14.25 0.62 -2.64
N LYS A 92 15.41 0.08 -3.04
CA LYS A 92 16.64 0.14 -2.24
C LYS A 92 17.18 1.56 -2.10
N LYS A 93 17.34 2.26 -3.23
CA LYS A 93 18.06 3.53 -3.28
C LYS A 93 17.39 4.65 -2.47
N TYR A 94 16.06 4.74 -2.51
CA TYR A 94 15.32 5.86 -1.92
C TYR A 94 14.64 5.54 -0.61
N PHE A 95 14.30 4.26 -0.37
CA PHE A 95 13.53 3.83 0.80
C PHE A 95 14.25 2.81 1.67
N ASP A 96 15.43 2.35 1.25
CA ASP A 96 16.18 1.25 1.85
C ASP A 96 15.32 -0.02 2.03
N GLY A 97 14.40 -0.23 1.07
CA GLY A 97 13.60 -1.44 0.93
C GLY A 97 14.37 -2.53 0.19
N ASP A 98 13.90 -3.75 0.30
CA ASP A 98 14.50 -4.88 -0.41
C ASP A 98 13.42 -5.88 -0.82
N ILE A 99 13.62 -6.61 -1.93
CA ILE A 99 12.74 -7.73 -2.31
C ILE A 99 12.84 -8.87 -1.31
N GLU A 100 14.01 -9.05 -0.68
CA GLU A 100 14.24 -10.04 0.37
C GLU A 100 13.31 -9.84 1.57
N ASP A 101 12.88 -8.60 1.84
CA ASP A 101 11.91 -8.32 2.89
C ASP A 101 10.58 -9.05 2.65
N ILE A 102 10.09 -9.11 1.40
CA ILE A 102 8.86 -9.84 1.06
C ILE A 102 9.10 -11.35 1.15
N ILE A 103 10.23 -11.84 0.63
CA ILE A 103 10.59 -13.27 0.63
C ILE A 103 10.68 -13.78 2.09
N GLU A 104 11.36 -13.04 2.97
CA GLU A 104 11.52 -13.39 4.39
C GLU A 104 10.17 -13.56 5.09
N ILE A 105 9.25 -12.62 4.88
CA ILE A 105 7.99 -12.61 5.62
C ILE A 105 6.89 -13.42 4.95
N ARG A 106 7.04 -13.86 3.69
CA ARG A 106 5.93 -14.47 2.95
C ARG A 106 5.29 -15.65 3.67
N ASN A 107 6.10 -16.51 4.27
CA ASN A 107 5.62 -17.68 5.01
C ASN A 107 5.08 -17.33 6.42
N LEU A 108 5.36 -16.13 6.92
CA LEU A 108 4.86 -15.63 8.20
C LEU A 108 3.57 -14.80 8.03
N ALA A 109 3.38 -14.24 6.84
CA ALA A 109 2.26 -13.35 6.57
C ALA A 109 1.01 -14.13 6.16
N GLU A 110 -0.03 -14.10 6.98
CA GLU A 110 -1.36 -14.65 6.72
C GLU A 110 -2.30 -13.65 6.02
N ILE A 111 -1.91 -12.38 5.99
CA ILE A 111 -2.62 -11.28 5.33
C ILE A 111 -1.92 -10.89 4.02
N PRO A 112 -2.62 -10.22 3.09
CA PRO A 112 -2.05 -9.88 1.78
C PRO A 112 -0.89 -8.89 1.88
N ILE A 113 0.09 -9.06 0.96
CA ILE A 113 1.26 -8.20 0.81
C ILE A 113 1.15 -7.39 -0.48
N LEU A 114 1.10 -6.06 -0.34
CA LEU A 114 1.28 -5.10 -1.41
C LEU A 114 2.78 -4.82 -1.60
N ARG A 115 3.32 -5.11 -2.78
CA ARG A 115 4.65 -4.61 -3.17
C ARG A 115 4.57 -3.13 -3.46
N LYS A 116 5.15 -2.31 -2.62
CA LYS A 116 5.22 -0.85 -2.78
C LYS A 116 6.51 -0.49 -3.52
N GLU A 117 6.41 -0.32 -4.84
CA GLU A 117 7.54 -0.08 -5.75
C GLU A 117 7.12 0.84 -6.90
N PHE A 118 8.08 1.49 -7.54
CA PHE A 118 7.89 2.25 -8.78
C PHE A 118 7.90 1.28 -9.97
N ILE A 119 6.73 0.75 -10.31
CA ILE A 119 6.58 -0.19 -11.41
C ILE A 119 6.48 0.59 -12.72
N ILE A 120 7.44 0.36 -13.62
CA ILE A 120 7.56 0.99 -14.94
C ILE A 120 7.82 -0.04 -16.05
N SER A 121 7.80 -1.33 -15.73
CA SER A 121 8.08 -2.42 -16.66
C SER A 121 7.33 -3.68 -16.28
N GLU A 122 6.90 -4.44 -17.27
CA GLU A 122 6.29 -5.77 -17.10
C GLU A 122 7.18 -6.73 -16.30
N TYR A 123 8.50 -6.63 -16.47
CA TYR A 123 9.46 -7.42 -15.70
C TYR A 123 9.23 -7.37 -14.19
N GLN A 124 8.94 -6.18 -13.66
CA GLN A 124 8.71 -5.99 -12.22
C GLN A 124 7.40 -6.65 -11.74
N ILE A 125 6.44 -6.90 -12.64
CA ILE A 125 5.19 -7.59 -12.32
C ILE A 125 5.44 -9.09 -12.17
N PHE A 126 6.24 -9.69 -13.06
CA PHE A 126 6.72 -11.07 -12.90
C PHE A 126 7.57 -11.21 -11.64
N GLU A 127 8.47 -10.26 -11.38
CA GLU A 127 9.28 -10.24 -10.17
C GLU A 127 8.40 -10.15 -8.92
N ALA A 128 7.37 -9.28 -8.89
CA ALA A 128 6.43 -9.19 -7.76
C ALA A 128 5.74 -10.53 -7.46
N LYS A 129 5.32 -11.23 -8.52
CA LYS A 129 4.73 -12.55 -8.40
C LYS A 129 5.72 -13.58 -7.87
N SER A 130 6.96 -13.58 -8.36
CA SER A 130 8.00 -14.53 -8.01
C SER A 130 8.47 -14.41 -6.55
N ILE A 131 8.44 -13.21 -5.98
CA ILE A 131 8.81 -12.97 -4.58
C ILE A 131 7.65 -13.18 -3.59
N GLY A 132 6.44 -13.47 -4.09
CA GLY A 132 5.28 -13.80 -3.26
C GLY A 132 4.41 -12.60 -2.85
N ALA A 133 4.45 -11.49 -3.57
CA ALA A 133 3.47 -10.42 -3.41
C ALA A 133 2.05 -10.89 -3.80
N ASP A 134 1.04 -10.25 -3.25
CA ASP A 134 -0.38 -10.48 -3.54
C ASP A 134 -0.97 -9.37 -4.39
N ALA A 135 -0.44 -8.16 -4.25
CA ALA A 135 -0.86 -6.98 -4.97
C ALA A 135 0.36 -6.12 -5.38
N ILE A 136 0.18 -5.32 -6.42
CA ILE A 136 1.16 -4.35 -6.90
C ILE A 136 0.62 -2.94 -6.86
N LEU A 137 1.55 -1.96 -6.83
CA LEU A 137 1.27 -0.54 -6.96
C LEU A 137 1.56 -0.08 -8.38
N LEU A 138 0.60 0.60 -9.00
CA LEU A 138 0.79 1.39 -10.22
C LEU A 138 0.59 2.88 -9.89
N ILE A 139 1.56 3.72 -10.19
CA ILE A 139 1.54 5.15 -9.86
C ILE A 139 1.14 5.94 -11.12
N ALA A 140 -0.05 6.52 -11.13
CA ALA A 140 -0.59 7.19 -12.32
C ALA A 140 0.22 8.43 -12.74
N SER A 141 0.95 9.09 -11.83
CA SER A 141 1.80 10.24 -12.15
C SER A 141 2.99 9.90 -13.05
N ILE A 142 3.50 8.65 -13.00
CA ILE A 142 4.67 8.21 -13.78
C ILE A 142 4.30 7.30 -14.95
N LEU A 143 3.05 6.89 -15.08
CA LEU A 143 2.57 5.98 -16.12
C LEU A 143 1.63 6.67 -17.10
N THR A 144 1.61 6.20 -18.35
CA THR A 144 0.58 6.54 -19.33
C THR A 144 -0.69 5.69 -19.11
N SER A 145 -1.83 6.11 -19.70
CA SER A 145 -3.05 5.28 -19.68
C SER A 145 -2.82 3.89 -20.29
N LYS A 146 -1.98 3.81 -21.33
CA LYS A 146 -1.63 2.54 -21.98
C LYS A 146 -0.80 1.65 -21.04
N ASP A 147 0.15 2.21 -20.30
CA ASP A 147 0.96 1.45 -19.34
C ASP A 147 0.09 0.92 -18.21
N ILE A 148 -0.81 1.76 -17.65
CA ILE A 148 -1.74 1.34 -16.60
C ILE A 148 -2.60 0.17 -17.08
N LEU A 149 -3.17 0.26 -18.28
CA LEU A 149 -4.01 -0.79 -18.86
C LEU A 149 -3.21 -2.09 -19.08
N ASN A 150 -2.03 -2.00 -19.69
CA ASN A 150 -1.22 -3.19 -19.98
C ASN A 150 -0.71 -3.86 -18.69
N PHE A 151 -0.22 -3.07 -17.74
CA PHE A 151 0.33 -3.58 -16.49
C PHE A 151 -0.77 -4.16 -15.58
N SER A 152 -1.95 -3.55 -15.52
CA SER A 152 -3.05 -4.11 -14.75
C SER A 152 -3.55 -5.42 -15.35
N SER A 153 -3.68 -5.51 -16.68
CA SER A 153 -4.08 -6.75 -17.34
C SER A 153 -3.05 -7.87 -17.15
N LEU A 154 -1.76 -7.56 -17.27
CA LEU A 154 -0.70 -8.54 -16.97
C LEU A 154 -0.75 -8.99 -15.51
N ALA A 155 -0.84 -8.06 -14.56
CA ALA A 155 -0.91 -8.39 -13.13
C ALA A 155 -2.10 -9.32 -12.84
N LYS A 156 -3.25 -9.01 -13.41
CA LYS A 156 -4.47 -9.82 -13.26
C LYS A 156 -4.31 -11.23 -13.84
N SER A 157 -3.66 -11.36 -15.00
CA SER A 157 -3.36 -12.68 -15.63
C SER A 157 -2.47 -13.55 -14.74
N LEU A 158 -1.60 -12.93 -13.93
CA LEU A 158 -0.75 -13.60 -12.94
C LEU A 158 -1.43 -13.79 -11.58
N GLY A 159 -2.70 -13.36 -11.44
CA GLY A 159 -3.48 -13.46 -10.20
C GLY A 159 -3.09 -12.42 -9.13
N LEU A 160 -2.35 -11.37 -9.49
CA LEU A 160 -2.06 -10.24 -8.62
C LEU A 160 -3.23 -9.24 -8.63
N GLU A 161 -3.50 -8.61 -7.51
CA GLU A 161 -4.39 -7.45 -7.45
C GLU A 161 -3.63 -6.15 -7.73
N VAL A 162 -4.37 -5.13 -8.19
CA VAL A 162 -3.80 -3.86 -8.62
C VAL A 162 -4.37 -2.72 -7.80
N LEU A 163 -3.47 -2.00 -7.12
CA LEU A 163 -3.71 -0.69 -6.53
C LEU A 163 -3.16 0.37 -7.47
N VAL A 164 -4.01 1.28 -7.96
CA VAL A 164 -3.57 2.47 -8.70
C VAL A 164 -3.58 3.67 -7.77
N GLU A 165 -2.39 4.29 -7.58
CA GLU A 165 -2.21 5.51 -6.81
C GLU A 165 -2.43 6.75 -7.70
N VAL A 166 -3.26 7.68 -7.23
CA VAL A 166 -3.57 8.95 -7.89
C VAL A 166 -3.43 10.12 -6.91
N HIS A 167 -3.10 11.31 -7.47
CA HIS A 167 -2.96 12.56 -6.72
C HIS A 167 -3.94 13.63 -7.24
N THR A 168 -4.37 13.52 -8.49
CA THR A 168 -5.20 14.52 -9.19
C THR A 168 -6.30 13.86 -10.03
N ASN A 169 -7.30 14.66 -10.37
CA ASN A 169 -8.37 14.22 -11.28
C ASN A 169 -7.86 13.93 -12.70
N GLU A 170 -6.79 14.58 -13.13
CA GLU A 170 -6.14 14.31 -14.41
C GLU A 170 -5.49 12.91 -14.41
N GLU A 171 -4.90 12.52 -13.30
CA GLU A 171 -4.36 11.16 -13.14
C GLU A 171 -5.47 10.11 -13.07
N LEU A 172 -6.58 10.41 -12.39
CA LEU A 172 -7.75 9.53 -12.34
C LEU A 172 -8.32 9.24 -13.73
N LYS A 173 -8.35 10.24 -14.64
CA LYS A 173 -8.80 10.10 -16.04
C LYS A 173 -7.93 9.14 -16.87
N LYS A 174 -6.71 8.82 -16.42
CA LYS A 174 -5.87 7.82 -17.10
C LYS A 174 -6.33 6.39 -16.84
N ILE A 175 -7.15 6.19 -15.80
CA ILE A 175 -7.62 4.87 -15.38
C ILE A 175 -8.76 4.43 -16.30
N SER A 176 -8.56 3.28 -16.94
CA SER A 176 -9.55 2.63 -17.79
C SER A 176 -9.37 1.12 -17.73
N GLY A 177 -10.46 0.37 -17.92
CA GLY A 177 -10.44 -1.10 -17.88
C GLY A 177 -10.89 -1.67 -16.53
N ASN A 178 -11.12 -2.98 -16.51
CA ASN A 178 -11.75 -3.70 -15.40
C ASN A 178 -10.73 -4.47 -14.53
N ASP A 179 -9.42 -4.32 -14.82
CA ASP A 179 -8.36 -5.10 -14.18
C ASP A 179 -7.71 -4.38 -12.97
N ILE A 180 -8.36 -3.31 -12.51
CA ILE A 180 -7.95 -2.52 -11.35
C ILE A 180 -8.89 -2.83 -10.18
N ASP A 181 -8.34 -3.15 -9.03
CA ASP A 181 -9.11 -3.56 -7.86
C ASP A 181 -9.33 -2.41 -6.87
N ILE A 182 -8.31 -1.55 -6.72
CA ILE A 182 -8.25 -0.52 -5.68
C ILE A 182 -7.72 0.78 -6.28
N ILE A 183 -8.34 1.91 -5.92
CA ILE A 183 -7.81 3.25 -6.19
C ILE A 183 -7.36 3.88 -4.86
N GLY A 184 -6.10 4.27 -4.80
CA GLY A 184 -5.50 4.95 -3.67
C GLY A 184 -5.31 6.45 -3.94
N VAL A 185 -5.90 7.32 -3.13
CA VAL A 185 -5.64 8.76 -3.18
C VAL A 185 -4.50 9.09 -2.24
N ASN A 186 -3.38 9.54 -2.81
CA ASN A 186 -2.24 9.96 -2.03
C ASN A 186 -2.36 11.46 -1.67
N ASN A 187 -2.47 11.73 -0.37
CA ASN A 187 -2.58 13.10 0.16
C ASN A 187 -1.24 13.86 0.15
N ARG A 188 -0.12 13.19 -0.19
CA ARG A 188 1.17 13.84 -0.27
C ARG A 188 1.43 14.30 -1.70
N ASN A 189 1.62 15.60 -1.88
CA ASN A 189 2.15 16.14 -3.12
C ASN A 189 3.60 15.65 -3.33
N LEU A 190 3.87 14.95 -4.43
CA LEU A 190 5.18 14.34 -4.66
C LEU A 190 6.27 15.35 -5.07
N ASP A 191 5.88 16.56 -5.46
CA ASP A 191 6.80 17.65 -5.81
C ASP A 191 7.17 18.52 -4.59
N THR A 192 6.16 18.92 -3.78
CA THR A 192 6.35 19.82 -2.62
C THR A 192 6.52 19.05 -1.30
N LEU A 193 6.18 17.77 -1.27
CA LEU A 193 6.12 16.89 -0.10
C LEU A 193 5.08 17.32 0.95
N GLU A 194 4.27 18.31 0.67
CA GLU A 194 3.16 18.75 1.52
C GLU A 194 2.06 17.70 1.57
N ILE A 195 1.36 17.64 2.70
CA ILE A 195 0.26 16.68 2.92
C ILE A 195 -1.02 17.46 3.17
N ASP A 196 -2.07 17.14 2.39
CA ASP A 196 -3.40 17.69 2.60
C ASP A 196 -4.45 16.58 2.52
N LEU A 197 -5.07 16.25 3.64
CA LEU A 197 -6.15 15.24 3.72
C LEU A 197 -7.43 15.67 2.98
N ASN A 198 -7.61 16.95 2.67
CA ASN A 198 -8.74 17.41 1.87
C ASN A 198 -8.67 16.88 0.45
N ASN A 199 -7.47 16.57 -0.06
CA ASN A 199 -7.32 15.93 -1.37
C ASN A 199 -8.15 14.64 -1.47
N SER A 200 -8.06 13.75 -0.47
CA SER A 200 -8.91 12.54 -0.44
C SER A 200 -10.40 12.87 -0.41
N ILE A 201 -10.81 13.90 0.33
CA ILE A 201 -12.22 14.26 0.46
C ILE A 201 -12.79 14.78 -0.85
N GLU A 202 -12.04 15.61 -1.56
CA GLU A 202 -12.43 16.18 -2.83
C GLU A 202 -12.46 15.12 -3.94
N MET A 203 -11.44 14.28 -4.01
CA MET A 203 -11.32 13.25 -5.04
C MET A 203 -12.31 12.10 -4.89
N TYR A 204 -12.83 11.85 -3.69
CA TYR A 204 -13.71 10.70 -3.43
C TYR A 204 -14.89 10.62 -4.41
N LYS A 205 -15.51 11.75 -4.73
CA LYS A 205 -16.71 11.83 -5.59
C LYS A 205 -16.42 11.57 -7.06
N GLU A 206 -15.17 11.74 -7.46
CA GLU A 206 -14.72 11.55 -8.84
C GLU A 206 -14.35 10.08 -9.13
N ILE A 207 -14.08 9.29 -8.07
CA ILE A 207 -13.71 7.89 -8.22
C ILE A 207 -14.98 7.04 -8.37
N PRO A 208 -15.11 6.23 -9.45
CA PRO A 208 -16.25 5.34 -9.64
C PRO A 208 -16.48 4.36 -8.50
N ASP A 209 -17.75 4.00 -8.26
CA ASP A 209 -18.14 3.20 -7.09
C ASP A 209 -17.75 1.71 -7.19
N GLU A 210 -17.41 1.23 -8.38
CA GLU A 210 -16.91 -0.14 -8.59
C GLU A 210 -15.55 -0.41 -7.95
N PHE A 211 -14.76 0.63 -7.68
CA PHE A 211 -13.43 0.51 -7.07
C PHE A 211 -13.47 0.57 -5.55
N ILE A 212 -12.63 -0.22 -4.89
CA ILE A 212 -12.30 0.02 -3.49
C ILE A 212 -11.46 1.31 -3.41
N LYS A 213 -11.85 2.22 -2.53
CA LYS A 213 -11.21 3.52 -2.37
C LYS A 213 -10.40 3.54 -1.10
N ILE A 214 -9.10 3.80 -1.20
CA ILE A 214 -8.22 3.95 -0.04
C ILE A 214 -7.57 5.32 -0.02
N SER A 215 -7.26 5.82 1.17
CA SER A 215 -6.52 7.08 1.38
C SER A 215 -5.12 6.77 1.90
N GLU A 216 -4.12 7.47 1.37
CA GLU A 216 -2.71 7.27 1.68
C GLU A 216 -2.05 8.58 2.12
N SER A 217 -1.03 8.47 2.97
CA SER A 217 -0.25 9.60 3.51
C SER A 217 -1.02 10.53 4.47
N GLY A 218 -0.33 10.99 5.50
CA GLY A 218 -0.84 11.99 6.45
C GLY A 218 -1.86 11.50 7.47
N ILE A 219 -2.16 10.22 7.48
CA ILE A 219 -3.15 9.62 8.38
C ILE A 219 -2.42 9.21 9.67
N SER A 220 -2.51 10.06 10.70
CA SER A 220 -1.81 9.82 11.97
C SER A 220 -2.74 9.74 13.18
N LYS A 221 -4.00 10.16 13.02
CA LYS A 221 -5.00 10.24 14.10
C LYS A 221 -6.26 9.45 13.74
N VAL A 222 -6.92 8.91 14.76
CA VAL A 222 -8.19 8.19 14.61
C VAL A 222 -9.27 9.08 13.99
N GLU A 223 -9.31 10.35 14.37
CA GLU A 223 -10.28 11.33 13.86
C GLU A 223 -10.16 11.50 12.33
N SER A 224 -8.93 11.45 11.80
CA SER A 224 -8.70 11.49 10.35
C SER A 224 -9.31 10.29 9.65
N ILE A 225 -9.16 9.09 10.22
CA ILE A 225 -9.74 7.87 9.68
C ILE A 225 -11.26 7.91 9.74
N LEU A 226 -11.83 8.34 10.88
CA LEU A 226 -13.28 8.45 11.02
C LEU A 226 -13.87 9.43 10.01
N ARG A 227 -13.23 10.61 9.82
CA ARG A 227 -13.64 11.58 8.81
C ARG A 227 -13.59 11.01 7.39
N LEU A 228 -12.53 10.30 7.04
CA LEU A 228 -12.40 9.68 5.71
C LEU A 228 -13.42 8.55 5.51
N ARG A 229 -13.74 7.79 6.57
CA ARG A 229 -14.81 6.78 6.53
C ARG A 229 -16.19 7.39 6.33
N GLU A 230 -16.48 8.52 6.97
CA GLU A 230 -17.74 9.26 6.77
C GLU A 230 -17.90 9.71 5.32
N VAL A 231 -16.79 10.01 4.62
CA VAL A 231 -16.79 10.30 3.20
C VAL A 231 -17.05 9.02 2.36
N GLY A 232 -16.63 7.83 2.86
CA GLY A 232 -16.86 6.54 2.21
C GLY A 232 -15.60 5.69 1.93
N TYR A 233 -14.41 6.16 2.31
CA TYR A 233 -13.18 5.38 2.16
C TYR A 233 -13.23 4.06 2.94
N GLN A 234 -12.85 2.95 2.29
CA GLN A 234 -12.84 1.61 2.86
C GLN A 234 -11.49 1.23 3.45
N GLY A 235 -10.38 1.80 2.92
CA GLY A 235 -9.04 1.46 3.36
C GLY A 235 -8.13 2.66 3.61
N PHE A 236 -7.07 2.44 4.40
CA PHE A 236 -6.13 3.48 4.85
C PHE A 236 -4.72 2.91 4.87
N LEU A 237 -3.80 3.50 4.09
CA LEU A 237 -2.40 3.10 4.07
C LEU A 237 -1.61 3.96 5.05
N ILE A 238 -1.04 3.34 6.09
CA ILE A 238 -0.36 4.01 7.19
C ILE A 238 0.99 3.34 7.45
N GLY A 239 2.07 4.10 7.42
CA GLY A 239 3.42 3.58 7.65
C GLY A 239 4.22 4.40 8.64
N GLU A 240 4.53 5.64 8.28
CA GLU A 240 5.49 6.48 9.02
C GLU A 240 5.10 6.65 10.51
N ASN A 241 3.82 6.71 10.81
CA ASN A 241 3.34 6.89 12.17
C ASN A 241 3.66 5.67 13.06
N PHE A 242 3.52 4.46 12.52
CA PHE A 242 3.86 3.23 13.26
C PHE A 242 5.36 3.02 13.36
N MET A 243 6.06 3.22 12.24
CA MET A 243 7.51 2.95 12.15
C MET A 243 8.37 3.93 12.93
N LYS A 244 7.89 5.14 13.23
CA LYS A 244 8.61 6.12 14.08
C LYS A 244 8.62 5.75 15.55
N SER A 245 7.75 4.85 15.99
CA SER A 245 7.73 4.41 17.38
C SER A 245 8.99 3.61 17.71
N ILE A 246 9.41 3.66 18.98
CA ILE A 246 10.50 2.83 19.51
C ILE A 246 10.14 1.34 19.39
N ASP A 247 8.87 1.03 19.53
CA ASP A 247 8.29 -0.30 19.37
C ASP A 247 7.09 -0.22 18.42
N PRO A 248 7.31 -0.43 17.10
CA PRO A 248 6.23 -0.40 16.11
C PRO A 248 5.12 -1.43 16.37
N MET A 249 5.46 -2.56 16.99
CA MET A 249 4.49 -3.60 17.34
C MET A 249 3.57 -3.10 18.46
N ALA A 250 4.13 -2.59 19.57
CA ALA A 250 3.34 -2.02 20.65
C ALA A 250 2.51 -0.81 20.21
N GLU A 251 3.04 -0.01 19.27
CA GLU A 251 2.31 1.11 18.70
C GLU A 251 1.13 0.64 17.83
N ALA A 252 1.29 -0.42 17.06
CA ALA A 252 0.18 -1.01 16.31
C ALA A 252 -0.98 -1.44 17.22
N TYR A 253 -0.69 -2.00 18.41
CA TYR A 253 -1.72 -2.36 19.40
C TYR A 253 -2.41 -1.16 20.05
N LYS A 254 -1.73 -0.04 20.22
CA LYS A 254 -2.29 1.21 20.77
C LYS A 254 -2.90 2.12 19.70
N SER A 255 -2.72 1.74 18.44
CA SER A 255 -2.99 2.54 17.26
C SER A 255 -4.47 2.60 16.89
N PRO A 256 -4.79 3.43 15.89
CA PRO A 256 -6.09 3.44 15.23
C PRO A 256 -6.64 2.07 14.84
N ILE A 257 -5.78 1.08 14.51
CA ILE A 257 -6.20 -0.28 14.14
C ILE A 257 -7.07 -0.89 15.25
N THR A 258 -6.51 -1.01 16.43
CA THR A 258 -7.19 -1.64 17.57
C THR A 258 -8.34 -0.79 18.11
N LEU A 259 -8.18 0.55 18.12
CA LEU A 259 -9.22 1.43 18.60
C LEU A 259 -10.45 1.41 17.69
N ILE A 260 -10.26 1.44 16.37
CA ILE A 260 -11.37 1.37 15.41
C ILE A 260 -12.04 -0.01 15.46
N ALA A 261 -11.28 -1.08 15.61
CA ALA A 261 -11.84 -2.43 15.78
C ALA A 261 -12.75 -2.49 17.03
N ARG A 262 -12.32 -1.90 18.15
CA ARG A 262 -13.12 -1.81 19.39
C ARG A 262 -14.37 -0.94 19.23
N LEU A 263 -14.27 0.21 18.55
CA LEU A 263 -15.42 1.09 18.30
C LEU A 263 -16.48 0.40 17.43
N ASN A 264 -16.07 -0.33 16.40
CA ASN A 264 -16.99 -1.08 15.55
C ASN A 264 -17.65 -2.25 16.32
N ALA A 265 -16.91 -2.97 17.15
CA ALA A 265 -17.45 -4.01 18.00
C ALA A 265 -18.49 -3.46 19.02
N ALA A 266 -18.22 -2.31 19.64
CA ALA A 266 -19.16 -1.66 20.54
C ALA A 266 -20.45 -1.20 19.84
N SER A 267 -20.33 -0.71 18.61
CA SER A 267 -21.49 -0.27 17.80
C SER A 267 -22.36 -1.48 17.38
N SER A 268 -21.76 -2.61 17.04
CA SER A 268 -22.50 -3.85 16.70
C SER A 268 -23.24 -4.48 17.88
N LEU A 269 -22.79 -4.21 19.12
CA LEU A 269 -23.43 -4.64 20.36
C LEU A 269 -24.54 -3.69 20.84
N GLY A 270 -24.93 -2.68 20.04
CA GLY A 270 -26.01 -1.74 20.39
C GLY A 270 -25.67 -0.74 21.48
N VAL A 271 -24.39 -0.60 21.85
CA VAL A 271 -23.93 0.39 22.82
C VAL A 271 -24.01 1.77 22.17
N ARG A 272 -25.02 2.56 22.52
CA ARG A 272 -25.16 3.96 22.06
C ARG A 272 -24.02 4.80 22.65
N ARG A 273 -23.42 5.68 21.83
CA ARG A 273 -22.46 6.68 22.29
C ARG A 273 -23.09 7.51 23.40
N PRO A 274 -22.43 7.70 24.54
CA PRO A 274 -22.91 8.67 25.52
C PRO A 274 -22.86 10.09 24.92
N PRO A 275 -23.89 10.90 25.05
CA PRO A 275 -23.85 12.27 24.58
C PRO A 275 -22.76 13.04 25.34
N GLY A 276 -21.73 13.52 24.64
CA GLY A 276 -20.70 14.41 25.16
C GLY A 276 -19.44 13.79 25.78
N GLY A 277 -19.17 12.50 25.59
CA GLY A 277 -17.97 11.84 26.11
C GLY A 277 -16.78 11.84 25.09
N CYS A 278 -15.66 12.46 25.46
CA CYS A 278 -14.36 12.20 24.86
C CYS A 278 -13.88 10.79 25.29
N TRP A 279 -13.40 10.01 24.31
CA TRP A 279 -12.63 8.79 24.56
C TRP A 279 -11.14 9.06 24.43
#